data_1820a6421d8b91daf2a6a4b126dfc1cd
#
_entry.id   1820a6421d8b91daf2a6a4b126dfc1cd
#
_cell.length_a   1.000
_cell.length_b   1.000
_cell.length_c   1.000
_cell.angle_alpha   90.00
_cell.angle_beta   90.00
_cell.angle_gamma   90.00
#
_symmetry.space_group_name_H-M   'P 1'
#
loop_
_entity.id
_entity.type
_entity.pdbx_description
1 polymer ?
#
loop_
_entity_poly.entity_id
_entity_poly.type
_entity_poly.pdbx_seq_one_letter_code
_entity_poly.pdbx_strand_id
1 'polypeptide(L)'
;MLDSYRTIKEDGQWEIDIKKSRFICFLQRVTTEEEARTMIQQIKKEHWKANHNCSAFIIGSDGHLIRSSDDGEPSGTAGTPMLEVLKQNEIINVVAVVTRYFGG
;
A
#
# COMPACT_ATOMS: atom_id res chain seq x y z
N MET A 1 -22.86 -1.08 17.92
CA MET A 1 -21.39 -1.09 17.96
C MET A 1 -20.87 -2.23 17.13
N LEU A 2 -19.82 -1.98 16.40
CA LEU A 2 -19.16 -3.05 15.67
C LEU A 2 -18.17 -3.77 16.58
N ASP A 3 -18.33 -5.05 16.72
CA ASP A 3 -17.41 -5.88 17.46
C ASP A 3 -16.32 -6.43 16.55
N SER A 4 -16.43 -6.16 15.26
CA SER A 4 -15.48 -6.62 14.27
C SER A 4 -15.20 -5.55 13.24
N TYR A 5 -14.09 -5.69 12.56
CA TYR A 5 -13.73 -4.82 11.46
C TYR A 5 -13.17 -5.67 10.32
N ARG A 6 -13.10 -5.05 9.14
CA ARG A 6 -12.57 -5.73 7.97
C ARG A 6 -11.09 -5.41 7.80
N THR A 7 -10.30 -6.43 7.63
CA THR A 7 -8.89 -6.30 7.25
C THR A 7 -8.58 -7.42 6.26
N ILE A 8 -7.34 -7.46 5.78
CA ILE A 8 -6.93 -8.55 4.90
C ILE A 8 -6.78 -9.83 5.70
N LYS A 9 -7.10 -10.95 5.08
CA LYS A 9 -7.04 -12.25 5.74
C LYS A 9 -5.60 -12.65 6.05
N GLU A 10 -4.70 -12.37 5.11
CA GLU A 10 -3.29 -12.68 5.26
C GLU A 10 -2.46 -11.72 4.41
N ASP A 11 -1.20 -11.60 4.76
CA ASP A 11 -0.26 -10.82 3.98
C ASP A 11 -0.08 -11.46 2.61
N GLY A 12 0.20 -10.67 1.60
CA GLY A 12 0.34 -11.22 0.26
C GLY A 12 1.14 -10.32 -0.67
N GLN A 13 1.46 -10.91 -1.81
CA GLN A 13 2.21 -10.24 -2.85
C GLN A 13 1.67 -10.72 -4.19
N TRP A 14 1.43 -9.77 -5.09
CA TRP A 14 0.94 -10.06 -6.44
C TRP A 14 1.75 -9.28 -7.44
N GLU A 15 1.94 -9.85 -8.62
CA GLU A 15 2.70 -9.21 -9.68
C GLU A 15 1.89 -9.18 -10.96
N ILE A 16 1.90 -8.04 -11.65
CA ILE A 16 1.17 -7.83 -12.90
C ILE A 16 2.10 -7.12 -13.88
N ASP A 17 2.15 -7.62 -15.12
CA ASP A 17 2.88 -6.98 -16.21
C ASP A 17 1.87 -6.36 -17.16
N ILE A 18 2.02 -5.07 -17.44
CA ILE A 18 1.15 -4.34 -18.37
C ILE A 18 2.02 -3.48 -19.26
N LYS A 19 1.97 -3.70 -20.57
CA LYS A 19 2.66 -2.88 -21.57
C LYS A 19 4.12 -2.60 -21.20
N LYS A 20 4.87 -3.64 -20.88
CA LYS A 20 6.29 -3.53 -20.50
C LYS A 20 6.54 -2.91 -19.14
N SER A 21 5.49 -2.54 -18.41
CA SER A 21 5.62 -2.11 -17.01
C SER A 21 5.32 -3.28 -16.11
N ARG A 22 6.08 -3.38 -15.03
CA ARG A 22 5.92 -4.42 -14.04
C ARG A 22 5.44 -3.78 -12.74
N PHE A 23 4.36 -4.30 -12.19
CA PHE A 23 3.79 -3.83 -10.93
C PHE A 23 3.83 -4.96 -9.92
N ILE A 24 4.36 -4.68 -8.74
CA ILE A 24 4.35 -5.63 -7.64
C ILE A 24 3.55 -4.99 -6.52
N CYS A 25 2.45 -5.63 -6.11
CA CYS A 25 1.61 -5.13 -5.05
C CYS A 25 1.85 -5.94 -3.78
N PHE A 26 2.20 -5.27 -2.70
CA PHE A 26 2.43 -5.89 -1.40
C PHE A 26 1.35 -5.43 -0.44
N LEU A 27 0.76 -6.37 0.30
CA LEU A 27 -0.21 -6.08 1.35
C LEU A 27 0.25 -6.75 2.64
N GLN A 28 0.17 -6.02 3.74
CA GLN A 28 0.53 -6.56 5.04
C GLN A 28 -0.42 -6.03 6.10
N ARG A 29 -0.86 -6.90 7.00
CA ARG A 29 -1.62 -6.48 8.16
C ARG A 29 -0.69 -5.78 9.13
N VAL A 30 -1.13 -4.63 9.63
CA VAL A 30 -0.37 -3.85 10.61
C VAL A 30 -1.34 -3.27 11.62
N THR A 31 -0.87 -3.02 12.84
CA THR A 31 -1.69 -2.40 13.86
C THR A 31 -1.13 -1.07 14.34
N THR A 32 0.08 -0.73 13.92
CA THR A 32 0.72 0.54 14.29
C THR A 32 1.33 1.21 13.06
N GLU A 33 1.48 2.52 13.15
CA GLU A 33 2.16 3.29 12.12
C GLU A 33 3.61 2.85 11.95
N GLU A 34 4.26 2.51 13.04
CA GLU A 34 5.65 2.05 13.01
C GLU A 34 5.79 0.79 12.16
N GLU A 35 4.90 -0.16 12.34
CA GLU A 35 4.90 -1.39 11.53
C GLU A 35 4.70 -1.08 10.06
N ALA A 36 3.77 -0.17 9.75
CA ALA A 36 3.49 0.21 8.37
C ALA A 36 4.73 0.87 7.74
N ARG A 37 5.36 1.81 8.43
CA ARG A 37 6.53 2.50 7.91
C ARG A 37 7.74 1.59 7.77
N THR A 38 7.89 0.63 8.68
CA THR A 38 8.97 -0.36 8.59
C THR A 38 8.82 -1.19 7.33
N MET A 39 7.61 -1.63 7.04
CA MET A 39 7.34 -2.42 5.84
C MET A 39 7.62 -1.60 4.58
N ILE A 40 7.14 -0.34 4.54
CA ILE A 40 7.37 0.54 3.39
C ILE A 40 8.87 0.74 3.16
N GLN A 41 9.63 1.01 4.21
CA GLN A 41 11.08 1.21 4.08
C GLN A 41 11.79 -0.06 3.62
N GLN A 42 11.34 -1.21 4.10
CA GLN A 42 11.90 -2.49 3.71
C GLN A 42 11.70 -2.76 2.22
N ILE A 43 10.48 -2.50 1.72
CA ILE A 43 10.18 -2.64 0.30
C ILE A 43 11.02 -1.66 -0.53
N LYS A 44 11.14 -0.41 -0.11
CA LYS A 44 11.97 0.58 -0.81
C LYS A 44 13.42 0.15 -0.87
N LYS A 45 13.91 -0.48 0.17
CA LYS A 45 15.29 -0.96 0.22
C LYS A 45 15.48 -2.14 -0.72
N GLU A 46 14.55 -3.10 -0.74
CA GLU A 46 14.62 -4.26 -1.61
C GLU A 46 14.46 -3.87 -3.09
N HIS A 47 13.56 -2.93 -3.36
CA HIS A 47 13.25 -2.49 -4.70
C HIS A 47 13.74 -1.07 -4.97
N TRP A 48 14.98 -0.79 -4.56
CA TRP A 48 15.55 0.55 -4.71
C TRP A 48 15.72 0.96 -6.17
N LYS A 49 15.79 -0.02 -7.10
CA LYS A 49 15.88 0.25 -8.53
C LYS A 49 14.54 0.54 -9.18
N ALA A 50 13.45 0.33 -8.46
CA ALA A 50 12.11 0.61 -8.99
C ALA A 50 11.95 2.10 -9.26
N ASN A 51 11.14 2.43 -10.24
CA ASN A 51 10.84 3.82 -10.55
C ASN A 51 10.05 4.48 -9.42
N HIS A 52 9.08 3.75 -8.85
CA HIS A 52 8.28 4.26 -7.73
C HIS A 52 7.87 3.12 -6.81
N ASN A 53 7.76 3.43 -5.52
CA ASN A 53 7.22 2.53 -4.49
C ASN A 53 6.11 3.30 -3.78
N CYS A 54 4.93 3.36 -4.39
CA CYS A 54 3.79 4.09 -3.87
C CYS A 54 3.19 3.33 -2.69
N SER A 55 2.63 4.05 -1.72
CA SER A 55 2.13 3.39 -0.52
C SER A 55 0.87 4.05 0.01
N ALA A 56 0.12 3.28 0.79
CA ALA A 56 -1.05 3.76 1.51
C ALA A 56 -1.27 2.86 2.71
N PHE A 57 -1.69 3.44 3.84
CA PHE A 57 -2.11 2.63 4.98
C PHE A 57 -3.25 3.28 5.73
N ILE A 58 -4.05 2.44 6.36
CA ILE A 58 -5.17 2.84 7.21
C ILE A 58 -5.05 2.02 8.48
N ILE A 59 -4.93 2.68 9.62
CA ILE A 59 -4.69 2.02 10.91
C ILE A 59 -5.65 2.56 11.96
N GLY A 60 -6.01 1.69 12.88
CA GLY A 60 -6.88 2.01 14.00
C GLY A 60 -8.23 1.36 13.85
N SER A 61 -8.88 1.07 14.99
CA SER A 61 -10.18 0.38 15.00
C SER A 61 -11.26 1.15 14.24
N ASP A 62 -11.12 2.48 14.14
CA ASP A 62 -12.02 3.33 13.39
C ASP A 62 -11.40 3.87 12.10
N GLY A 63 -10.21 3.37 11.73
CA GLY A 63 -9.53 3.82 10.53
C GLY A 63 -9.07 5.28 10.60
N HIS A 64 -8.74 5.77 11.78
CA HIS A 64 -8.45 7.21 11.97
C HIS A 64 -7.06 7.63 11.47
N LEU A 65 -6.11 6.73 11.38
CA LEU A 65 -4.76 7.05 10.91
C LEU A 65 -4.62 6.64 9.46
N ILE A 66 -4.64 7.62 8.57
CA ILE A 66 -4.63 7.41 7.13
C ILE A 66 -3.44 8.16 6.52
N ARG A 67 -2.63 7.48 5.74
CA ARG A 67 -1.49 8.09 5.05
C ARG A 67 -1.33 7.49 3.67
N SER A 68 -0.78 8.27 2.76
CA SER A 68 -0.44 7.78 1.42
C SER A 68 0.77 8.52 0.89
N SER A 69 1.44 7.93 -0.09
CA SER A 69 2.59 8.53 -0.76
C SER A 69 2.61 8.12 -2.22
N ASP A 70 2.80 9.10 -3.09
CA ASP A 70 2.94 8.86 -4.53
C ASP A 70 4.37 8.48 -4.91
N ASP A 71 5.32 8.66 -4.01
CA ASP A 71 6.74 8.33 -4.19
C ASP A 71 7.29 8.82 -5.54
N GLY A 72 7.05 10.09 -5.83
CA GLY A 72 7.56 10.71 -7.06
C GLY A 72 6.64 10.60 -8.28
N GLU A 73 5.56 9.85 -8.20
CA GLU A 73 4.52 9.89 -9.23
C GLU A 73 3.78 11.23 -9.13
N PRO A 74 3.10 11.67 -10.20
CA PRO A 74 2.33 12.92 -10.11
C PRO A 74 1.37 12.91 -8.93
N SER A 75 1.26 14.05 -8.26
CA SER A 75 0.46 14.18 -7.05
C SER A 75 -0.97 13.67 -7.23
N GLY A 76 -1.42 12.81 -6.32
CA GLY A 76 -2.77 12.28 -6.32
C GLY A 76 -3.04 11.16 -7.32
N THR A 77 -2.02 10.67 -8.03
CA THR A 77 -2.23 9.67 -9.09
C THR A 77 -1.94 8.24 -8.67
N ALA A 78 -1.35 8.03 -7.51
CA ALA A 78 -1.00 6.69 -7.03
C ALA A 78 -1.49 6.43 -5.61
N GLY A 79 -0.99 7.18 -4.65
CA GLY A 79 -1.33 6.95 -3.25
C GLY A 79 -2.82 7.15 -2.95
N THR A 80 -3.40 8.21 -3.49
CA THR A 80 -4.82 8.50 -3.27
C THR A 80 -5.73 7.41 -3.84
N PRO A 81 -5.54 6.94 -5.08
CA PRO A 81 -6.32 5.81 -5.59
C PRO A 81 -6.18 4.55 -4.74
N MET A 82 -5.00 4.27 -4.22
CA MET A 82 -4.80 3.13 -3.32
C MET A 82 -5.64 3.26 -2.07
N LEU A 83 -5.64 4.45 -1.45
CA LEU A 83 -6.48 4.73 -0.28
C LEU A 83 -7.96 4.56 -0.59
N GLU A 84 -8.40 5.05 -1.75
CA GLU A 84 -9.80 4.96 -2.14
C GLU A 84 -10.27 3.50 -2.23
N VAL A 85 -9.43 2.63 -2.79
CA VAL A 85 -9.76 1.19 -2.86
C VAL A 85 -9.92 0.60 -1.46
N LEU A 86 -9.00 0.94 -0.56
CA LEU A 86 -9.07 0.44 0.82
C LEU A 86 -10.32 0.96 1.53
N LYS A 87 -10.63 2.24 1.37
CA LYS A 87 -11.81 2.86 1.98
C LYS A 87 -13.10 2.28 1.44
N GLN A 88 -13.20 2.11 0.12
CA GLN A 88 -14.39 1.57 -0.52
C GLN A 88 -14.69 0.15 -0.08
N ASN A 89 -13.66 -0.60 0.27
CA ASN A 89 -13.82 -1.97 0.76
C ASN A 89 -13.83 -2.03 2.29
N GLU A 90 -13.80 -0.89 2.96
CA GLU A 90 -13.85 -0.77 4.42
C GLU A 90 -12.75 -1.58 5.10
N ILE A 91 -11.56 -1.56 4.50
CA ILE A 91 -10.40 -2.30 5.01
C ILE A 91 -9.56 -1.39 5.90
N ILE A 92 -9.25 -1.84 7.10
CA ILE A 92 -8.37 -1.12 8.03
C ILE A 92 -7.27 -2.05 8.53
N ASN A 93 -6.30 -1.47 9.23
CA ASN A 93 -5.14 -2.18 9.77
C ASN A 93 -4.36 -2.91 8.68
N VAL A 94 -4.07 -2.14 7.63
CA VAL A 94 -3.36 -2.65 6.45
C VAL A 94 -2.43 -1.58 5.92
N VAL A 95 -1.30 -2.02 5.40
CA VAL A 95 -0.42 -1.20 4.57
C VAL A 95 -0.33 -1.86 3.20
N ALA A 96 -0.39 -1.03 2.16
CA ALA A 96 -0.23 -1.46 0.78
C ALA A 96 0.94 -0.71 0.16
N VAL A 97 1.76 -1.41 -0.61
CA VAL A 97 2.84 -0.80 -1.39
C VAL A 97 2.71 -1.32 -2.81
N VAL A 98 2.76 -0.42 -3.78
CA VAL A 98 2.79 -0.78 -5.19
C VAL A 98 4.14 -0.34 -5.74
N THR A 99 4.96 -1.31 -6.08
CA THR A 99 6.29 -1.13 -6.66
C THR A 99 6.16 -1.19 -8.17
N ARG A 100 6.68 -0.17 -8.84
CA ARG A 100 6.53 -0.05 -10.29
C ARG A 100 7.88 0.06 -10.97
N TYR A 101 8.09 -0.82 -11.96
CA TYR A 101 9.24 -0.78 -12.86
C TYR A 101 8.74 -0.44 -14.26
N PHE A 102 9.26 0.62 -14.84
CA PHE A 102 8.95 0.93 -16.23
C PHE A 102 9.76 0.02 -17.14
N GLY A 103 9.10 -0.55 -18.13
CA GLY A 103 9.79 -1.31 -19.17
C GLY A 103 10.31 -0.37 -20.25
N GLY A 104 11.46 -0.66 -20.72
CA GLY A 104 12.25 0.09 -21.65
C GLY A 104 11.62 0.89 -22.79
#